data_0e353e260d38958516a7964830e1f371
#
_entry.id   0e353e260d38958516a7964830e1f371
#
_cell.length_a   1.000
_cell.length_b   1.000
_cell.length_c   1.000
_cell.angle_alpha   90.00
_cell.angle_beta   90.00
_cell.angle_gamma   90.00
#
_symmetry.space_group_name_H-M   'P 1'
#
loop_
_entity.id
_entity.type
_entity.pdbx_description
1 polymer ?
#
loop_
_entity_poly.entity_id
_entity_poly.type
_entity_poly.pdbx_seq_one_letter_code
_entity_poly.pdbx_strand_id
1 'polypeptide(L)'
;MAKDPVCGMIVDEKKAIHSEIGSRDFYFCSPVCQQTFVNPEKELAKLKKRMYVAASGALILAILRASLYLGLAFGAVAVTWVPIPQIPFLSWGMLLFLIVTPVQFIGGWTFYVGAYHSIKRKTANMDLLISIGTLVAYFYSVTVLFFPDALPVKERDVYFEVSAVIIAFVLLGKYMEEAIKKKSSAAVRKLLDLRPAMARIIKKSPN
;
A
#
# COMPACT_ATOMS: atom_id res chain seq x y z
N MET A 1 -7.36 20.19 -22.28
CA MET A 1 -7.46 19.43 -21.01
C MET A 1 -7.44 17.93 -21.34
N ALA A 2 -6.50 17.20 -20.81
CA ALA A 2 -6.37 15.76 -21.03
C ALA A 2 -6.77 14.97 -19.77
N LYS A 3 -7.13 13.70 -19.95
CA LYS A 3 -7.45 12.79 -18.84
C LYS A 3 -6.27 11.86 -18.62
N ASP A 4 -5.76 11.79 -17.37
CA ASP A 4 -4.72 10.83 -16.98
C ASP A 4 -5.26 9.40 -17.15
N PRO A 5 -4.61 8.55 -17.96
CA PRO A 5 -5.09 7.20 -18.24
C PRO A 5 -4.97 6.23 -17.05
N VAL A 6 -4.20 6.59 -16.02
CA VAL A 6 -3.98 5.74 -14.82
C VAL A 6 -5.00 6.06 -13.73
N CYS A 7 -5.15 7.33 -13.37
CA CYS A 7 -6.00 7.73 -12.26
C CYS A 7 -7.32 8.40 -12.69
N GLY A 8 -7.50 8.65 -14.00
CA GLY A 8 -8.71 9.28 -14.55
C GLY A 8 -8.84 10.78 -14.28
N MET A 9 -7.85 11.41 -13.70
CA MET A 9 -7.86 12.81 -13.32
C MET A 9 -7.72 13.72 -14.55
N ILE A 10 -8.47 14.82 -14.58
CA ILE A 10 -8.34 15.85 -15.62
C ILE A 10 -7.10 16.69 -15.31
N VAL A 11 -6.17 16.79 -16.25
CA VAL A 11 -4.92 17.53 -16.13
C VAL A 11 -4.82 18.62 -17.22
N ASP A 12 -4.15 19.71 -16.89
CA ASP A 12 -3.84 20.76 -17.86
C ASP A 12 -2.64 20.31 -18.69
N GLU A 13 -2.80 20.17 -20.01
CA GLU A 13 -1.78 19.71 -20.95
C GLU A 13 -0.48 20.52 -20.87
N LYS A 14 -0.56 21.81 -20.52
CA LYS A 14 0.61 22.69 -20.39
C LYS A 14 1.45 22.43 -19.13
N LYS A 15 0.83 21.84 -18.08
CA LYS A 15 1.48 21.59 -16.79
C LYS A 15 1.64 20.12 -16.47
N ALA A 16 1.02 19.25 -17.24
CA ALA A 16 1.05 17.80 -17.07
C ALA A 16 2.37 17.21 -17.57
N ILE A 17 2.73 16.07 -17.01
CA ILE A 17 3.86 15.29 -17.49
C ILE A 17 3.46 14.62 -18.79
N HIS A 18 4.12 14.97 -19.87
CA HIS A 18 3.88 14.43 -21.20
C HIS A 18 4.73 13.18 -21.46
N SER A 19 4.18 12.22 -22.16
CA SER A 19 4.91 11.04 -22.64
C SER A 19 4.30 10.53 -23.94
N GLU A 20 5.13 10.40 -24.96
CA GLU A 20 4.74 9.83 -26.25
C GLU A 20 4.96 8.31 -26.23
N ILE A 21 3.91 7.55 -26.47
CA ILE A 21 3.94 6.09 -26.46
C ILE A 21 3.18 5.58 -27.69
N GLY A 22 3.89 4.96 -28.63
CA GLY A 22 3.30 4.38 -29.82
C GLY A 22 2.51 5.37 -30.68
N SER A 23 3.10 6.51 -31.00
CA SER A 23 2.50 7.60 -31.82
C SER A 23 1.26 8.27 -31.20
N ARG A 24 1.11 8.21 -29.88
CA ARG A 24 0.05 8.91 -29.14
C ARG A 24 0.63 9.63 -27.95
N ASP A 25 0.12 10.83 -27.70
CA ASP A 25 0.47 11.66 -26.57
C ASP A 25 -0.39 11.31 -25.36
N PHE A 26 0.26 11.05 -24.23
CA PHE A 26 -0.37 10.81 -22.95
C PHE A 26 0.07 11.86 -21.92
N TYR A 27 -0.88 12.34 -21.14
CA TYR A 27 -0.67 13.35 -20.12
C TYR A 27 -0.94 12.77 -18.73
N PHE A 28 0.01 12.93 -17.81
CA PHE A 28 -0.03 12.35 -16.48
C PHE A 28 -0.03 13.42 -15.40
N CYS A 29 -0.77 13.17 -14.34
CA CYS A 29 -0.85 14.08 -13.20
C CYS A 29 0.40 14.03 -12.31
N SER A 30 1.18 12.94 -12.38
CA SER A 30 2.37 12.71 -11.54
C SER A 30 3.35 11.75 -12.21
N PRO A 31 4.66 11.79 -11.80
CA PRO A 31 5.66 10.84 -12.29
C PRO A 31 5.30 9.38 -11.94
N VAL A 32 4.56 9.17 -10.86
CA VAL A 32 4.11 7.83 -10.45
C VAL A 32 3.11 7.27 -11.47
N CYS A 33 2.12 8.07 -11.90
CA CYS A 33 1.17 7.66 -12.94
C CYS A 33 1.88 7.36 -14.27
N GLN A 34 2.85 8.19 -14.66
CA GLN A 34 3.67 7.95 -15.84
C GLN A 34 4.43 6.62 -15.74
N GLN A 35 5.13 6.37 -14.63
CA GLN A 35 5.89 5.12 -14.42
C GLN A 35 4.98 3.89 -14.38
N THR A 36 3.82 4.00 -13.74
CA THR A 36 2.82 2.93 -13.70
C THR A 36 2.32 2.57 -15.10
N PHE A 37 2.13 3.56 -15.95
CA PHE A 37 1.68 3.33 -17.32
C PHE A 37 2.78 2.76 -18.22
N VAL A 38 4.01 3.29 -18.11
CA VAL A 38 5.16 2.88 -18.94
C VAL A 38 5.69 1.51 -18.52
N ASN A 39 5.78 1.23 -17.23
CA ASN A 39 6.37 0.00 -16.69
C ASN A 39 5.45 -0.68 -15.64
N PRO A 40 4.26 -1.16 -16.02
CA PRO A 40 3.30 -1.73 -15.07
C PRO A 40 3.84 -3.01 -14.38
N GLU A 41 4.78 -3.71 -15.00
CA GLU A 41 5.37 -4.92 -14.42
C GLU A 41 6.31 -4.62 -13.26
N LYS A 42 7.12 -3.58 -13.38
CA LYS A 42 8.05 -3.16 -12.32
C LYS A 42 7.28 -2.64 -11.09
N GLU A 43 6.22 -1.87 -11.30
CA GLU A 43 5.38 -1.37 -10.20
C GLU A 43 4.61 -2.52 -9.52
N LEU A 44 4.06 -3.46 -10.28
CA LEU A 44 3.41 -4.64 -9.73
C LEU A 44 4.40 -5.51 -8.92
N ALA A 45 5.64 -5.67 -9.41
CA ALA A 45 6.68 -6.41 -8.69
C ALA A 45 7.07 -5.72 -7.36
N LYS A 46 7.18 -4.38 -7.34
CA LYS A 46 7.42 -3.62 -6.11
C LYS A 46 6.26 -3.77 -5.12
N LEU A 47 5.03 -3.64 -5.60
CA LEU A 47 3.83 -3.80 -4.77
C LEU A 47 3.75 -5.23 -4.20
N LYS A 48 4.03 -6.24 -5.02
CA LYS A 48 4.11 -7.65 -4.60
C LYS A 48 5.13 -7.85 -3.48
N LYS A 49 6.35 -7.28 -3.62
CA LYS A 49 7.38 -7.37 -2.59
C LYS A 49 6.94 -6.73 -1.26
N ARG A 50 6.34 -5.54 -1.31
CA ARG A 50 5.80 -4.86 -0.12
C ARG A 50 4.67 -5.65 0.54
N MET A 51 3.78 -6.21 -0.27
CA MET A 51 2.69 -7.07 0.19
C MET A 51 3.24 -8.31 0.93
N TYR A 52 4.28 -8.97 0.41
CA TYR A 52 4.87 -10.11 1.11
C TYR A 52 5.50 -9.73 2.44
N VAL A 53 6.21 -8.59 2.51
CA VAL A 53 6.77 -8.08 3.77
C VAL A 53 5.66 -7.79 4.78
N ALA A 54 4.58 -7.12 4.34
CA ALA A 54 3.46 -6.82 5.22
C ALA A 54 2.69 -8.08 5.65
N ALA A 55 2.41 -8.99 4.72
CA ALA A 55 1.68 -10.22 4.99
C ALA A 55 2.47 -11.16 5.92
N SER A 56 3.78 -11.32 5.69
CA SER A 56 4.62 -12.14 6.57
C SER A 56 4.71 -11.55 7.98
N GLY A 57 4.90 -10.23 8.10
CA GLY A 57 4.90 -9.55 9.39
C GLY A 57 3.56 -9.67 10.12
N ALA A 58 2.45 -9.43 9.44
CA ALA A 58 1.12 -9.57 10.01
C ALA A 58 0.81 -11.02 10.44
N LEU A 59 1.23 -12.01 9.65
CA LEU A 59 1.08 -13.43 9.99
C LEU A 59 1.87 -13.80 11.24
N ILE A 60 3.14 -13.37 11.32
CA ILE A 60 3.98 -13.61 12.51
C ILE A 60 3.32 -12.99 13.74
N LEU A 61 2.85 -11.74 13.64
CA LEU A 61 2.16 -11.06 14.73
C LEU A 61 0.87 -11.78 15.14
N ALA A 62 0.08 -12.26 14.17
CA ALA A 62 -1.13 -13.01 14.44
C ALA A 62 -0.83 -14.31 15.20
N ILE A 63 0.21 -15.05 14.81
CA ILE A 63 0.65 -16.28 15.47
C ILE A 63 1.14 -15.96 16.89
N LEU A 64 1.96 -14.92 17.05
CA LEU A 64 2.44 -14.48 18.36
C LEU A 64 1.29 -14.07 19.27
N ARG A 65 0.31 -13.33 18.76
CA ARG A 65 -0.87 -12.92 19.54
C ARG A 65 -1.75 -14.12 19.90
N ALA A 66 -1.97 -15.05 18.96
CA ALA A 66 -2.71 -16.27 19.20
C ALA A 66 -2.04 -17.13 20.28
N SER A 67 -0.71 -17.25 20.27
CA SER A 67 0.03 -17.99 21.31
C SER A 67 -0.08 -17.35 22.68
N LEU A 68 -0.18 -16.02 22.76
CA LEU A 68 -0.48 -15.31 24.00
C LEU A 68 -1.88 -15.59 24.52
N TYR A 69 -2.89 -15.55 23.66
CA TYR A 69 -4.28 -15.88 24.10
C TYR A 69 -4.38 -17.32 24.57
N LEU A 70 -3.70 -18.25 23.93
CA LEU A 70 -3.59 -19.65 24.39
C LEU A 70 -2.81 -19.74 25.71
N GLY A 71 -1.73 -18.94 25.89
CA GLY A 71 -0.95 -18.85 27.11
C GLY A 71 -1.69 -18.15 28.26
N LEU A 72 -2.57 -17.18 27.98
CA LEU A 72 -3.45 -16.54 28.99
C LEU A 72 -4.46 -17.52 29.61
N ALA A 73 -4.84 -18.57 28.87
CA ALA A 73 -5.58 -19.70 29.47
C ALA A 73 -4.75 -20.37 30.59
N PHE A 74 -3.44 -20.16 30.66
CA PHE A 74 -2.50 -20.60 31.68
C PHE A 74 -1.98 -19.47 32.61
N GLY A 75 -2.57 -18.28 32.60
CA GLY A 75 -2.35 -17.25 33.63
C GLY A 75 -1.13 -16.32 33.42
N ALA A 76 -0.61 -16.14 32.20
CA ALA A 76 0.51 -15.25 31.93
C ALA A 76 0.08 -13.80 31.62
N VAL A 77 0.69 -12.81 32.28
CA VAL A 77 0.42 -11.37 32.09
C VAL A 77 1.15 -10.83 30.87
N ALA A 78 0.40 -10.25 29.92
CA ALA A 78 0.80 -10.15 28.53
C ALA A 78 1.82 -9.06 28.15
N VAL A 79 1.85 -7.90 28.81
CA VAL A 79 2.66 -6.75 28.31
C VAL A 79 4.06 -6.68 28.93
N THR A 80 4.21 -7.19 30.14
CA THR A 80 5.48 -7.19 30.88
C THR A 80 6.20 -8.55 30.81
N TRP A 81 5.60 -9.52 30.15
CA TRP A 81 6.22 -10.85 30.05
C TRP A 81 7.46 -10.80 29.17
N VAL A 82 8.57 -11.29 29.69
CA VAL A 82 9.85 -11.43 29.00
C VAL A 82 9.92 -12.84 28.42
N PRO A 83 9.77 -13.03 27.10
CA PRO A 83 9.77 -14.37 26.50
C PRO A 83 11.09 -15.11 26.63
N ILE A 84 12.19 -14.36 26.85
CA ILE A 84 13.53 -14.91 27.06
C ILE A 84 14.10 -14.29 28.34
N PRO A 85 14.10 -15.01 29.45
CA PRO A 85 14.57 -14.48 30.76
C PRO A 85 16.05 -14.03 30.75
N GLN A 86 16.83 -14.51 29.79
CA GLN A 86 18.25 -14.15 29.65
C GLN A 86 18.47 -12.75 29.03
N ILE A 87 17.43 -12.13 28.43
CA ILE A 87 17.49 -10.81 27.80
C ILE A 87 16.36 -9.95 28.37
N PRO A 88 16.53 -9.31 29.51
CA PRO A 88 15.46 -8.54 30.20
C PRO A 88 14.97 -7.33 29.40
N PHE A 89 15.74 -6.87 28.42
CA PHE A 89 15.36 -5.77 27.52
C PHE A 89 14.33 -6.20 26.46
N LEU A 90 14.19 -7.50 26.17
CA LEU A 90 13.27 -8.01 25.17
C LEU A 90 11.89 -8.27 25.79
N SER A 91 11.20 -7.19 26.18
CA SER A 91 9.78 -7.28 26.56
C SER A 91 8.93 -7.65 25.34
N TRP A 92 7.77 -8.24 25.59
CA TRP A 92 6.82 -8.60 24.53
C TRP A 92 6.49 -7.42 23.61
N GLY A 93 6.24 -6.24 24.19
CA GLY A 93 6.00 -5.01 23.45
C GLY A 93 7.15 -4.60 22.53
N MET A 94 8.40 -4.78 22.97
CA MET A 94 9.59 -4.48 22.17
C MET A 94 9.72 -5.43 20.98
N LEU A 95 9.39 -6.71 21.14
CA LEU A 95 9.39 -7.69 20.06
C LEU A 95 8.35 -7.32 19.00
N LEU A 96 7.12 -6.97 19.44
CA LEU A 96 6.07 -6.50 18.54
C LEU A 96 6.50 -5.23 17.80
N PHE A 97 7.10 -4.26 18.49
CA PHE A 97 7.63 -3.04 17.91
C PHE A 97 8.65 -3.33 16.80
N LEU A 98 9.64 -4.21 17.04
CA LEU A 98 10.65 -4.57 16.05
C LEU A 98 10.07 -5.22 14.80
N ILE A 99 9.03 -6.06 14.95
CA ILE A 99 8.37 -6.73 13.81
C ILE A 99 7.48 -5.74 13.04
N VAL A 100 6.74 -4.88 13.74
CA VAL A 100 5.80 -3.96 13.11
C VAL A 100 6.48 -2.81 12.40
N THR A 101 7.59 -2.31 12.92
CA THR A 101 8.29 -1.15 12.33
C THR A 101 8.60 -1.32 10.83
N PRO A 102 9.21 -2.43 10.37
CA PRO A 102 9.40 -2.64 8.94
C PRO A 102 8.07 -2.78 8.17
N VAL A 103 7.05 -3.40 8.76
CA VAL A 103 5.72 -3.50 8.13
C VAL A 103 5.12 -2.10 7.96
N GLN A 104 5.18 -1.27 8.99
CA GLN A 104 4.65 0.08 9.00
C GLN A 104 5.32 0.97 7.93
N PHE A 105 6.66 1.01 7.91
CA PHE A 105 7.38 1.95 7.04
C PHE A 105 7.66 1.40 5.65
N ILE A 106 7.97 0.11 5.48
CA ILE A 106 8.21 -0.48 4.15
C ILE A 106 6.89 -0.85 3.49
N GLY A 107 6.00 -1.52 4.20
CA GLY A 107 4.67 -1.89 3.71
C GLY A 107 3.80 -0.65 3.48
N GLY A 108 3.71 0.23 4.48
CA GLY A 108 2.90 1.45 4.46
C GLY A 108 3.35 2.54 3.50
N TRP A 109 4.57 2.48 2.96
CA TRP A 109 5.16 3.55 2.14
C TRP A 109 4.27 4.04 1.00
N THR A 110 3.58 3.13 0.33
CA THR A 110 2.69 3.47 -0.78
C THR A 110 1.55 4.38 -0.33
N PHE A 111 1.00 4.14 0.87
CA PHE A 111 -0.08 4.93 1.45
C PHE A 111 0.42 6.31 1.89
N TYR A 112 1.63 6.41 2.44
CA TYR A 112 2.21 7.70 2.85
C TYR A 112 2.47 8.61 1.66
N VAL A 113 2.98 8.07 0.57
CA VAL A 113 3.15 8.83 -0.68
C VAL A 113 1.78 9.27 -1.23
N GLY A 114 0.78 8.39 -1.23
CA GLY A 114 -0.59 8.73 -1.64
C GLY A 114 -1.22 9.79 -0.75
N ALA A 115 -1.07 9.68 0.57
CA ALA A 115 -1.54 10.66 1.55
C ALA A 115 -0.88 12.04 1.36
N TYR A 116 0.44 12.08 1.17
CA TYR A 116 1.16 13.33 0.90
C TYR A 116 0.61 14.05 -0.33
N HIS A 117 0.40 13.32 -1.43
CA HIS A 117 -0.19 13.90 -2.64
C HIS A 117 -1.63 14.37 -2.45
N SER A 118 -2.42 13.67 -1.65
CA SER A 118 -3.78 14.07 -1.30
C SER A 118 -3.82 15.38 -0.50
N ILE A 119 -2.99 15.49 0.53
CA ILE A 119 -2.88 16.71 1.34
C ILE A 119 -2.46 17.89 0.47
N LYS A 120 -1.43 17.72 -0.38
CA LYS A 120 -0.95 18.77 -1.28
C LYS A 120 -2.03 19.27 -2.25
N ARG A 121 -2.95 18.39 -2.63
CA ARG A 121 -4.07 18.71 -3.54
C ARG A 121 -5.35 19.12 -2.82
N LYS A 122 -5.34 19.15 -1.48
CA LYS A 122 -6.52 19.42 -0.63
C LYS A 122 -7.68 18.47 -0.95
N THR A 123 -7.38 17.22 -1.28
CA THR A 123 -8.37 16.17 -1.54
C THR A 123 -8.22 15.07 -0.50
N ALA A 124 -9.32 14.45 -0.10
CA ALA A 124 -9.30 13.27 0.76
C ALA A 124 -9.36 12.01 -0.12
N ASN A 125 -8.50 11.04 0.16
CA ASN A 125 -8.53 9.73 -0.48
C ASN A 125 -8.33 8.61 0.54
N MET A 126 -8.54 7.37 0.10
CA MET A 126 -8.38 6.17 0.93
C MET A 126 -6.97 6.07 1.54
N ASP A 127 -5.92 6.42 0.78
CA ASP A 127 -4.54 6.35 1.25
C ASP A 127 -4.27 7.29 2.44
N LEU A 128 -4.90 8.47 2.44
CA LEU A 128 -4.81 9.43 3.55
C LEU A 128 -5.44 8.86 4.83
N LEU A 129 -6.63 8.29 4.72
CA LEU A 129 -7.35 7.70 5.85
C LEU A 129 -6.57 6.54 6.47
N ILE A 130 -6.06 5.64 5.64
CA ILE A 130 -5.26 4.49 6.08
C ILE A 130 -3.97 4.96 6.74
N SER A 131 -3.28 5.95 6.16
CA SER A 131 -2.05 6.50 6.71
C SER A 131 -2.26 7.11 8.10
N ILE A 132 -3.30 7.92 8.27
CA ILE A 132 -3.62 8.53 9.57
C ILE A 132 -3.97 7.43 10.59
N GLY A 133 -4.88 6.52 10.26
CA GLY A 133 -5.33 5.48 11.19
C GLY A 133 -4.20 4.56 11.65
N THR A 134 -3.36 4.10 10.71
CA THR A 134 -2.24 3.22 11.05
C THR A 134 -1.11 3.93 11.80
N LEU A 135 -0.82 5.20 11.48
CA LEU A 135 0.16 6.00 12.20
C LEU A 135 -0.30 6.31 13.63
N VAL A 136 -1.57 6.65 13.83
CA VAL A 136 -2.12 6.89 15.16
C VAL A 136 -2.02 5.61 16.02
N ALA A 137 -2.42 4.46 15.50
CA ALA A 137 -2.31 3.19 16.22
C ALA A 137 -0.84 2.84 16.55
N TYR A 138 0.07 3.06 15.60
CA TYR A 138 1.48 2.81 15.78
C TYR A 138 2.11 3.74 16.83
N PHE A 139 1.93 5.06 16.71
CA PHE A 139 2.51 6.03 17.66
C PHE A 139 1.89 5.93 19.04
N TYR A 140 0.60 5.65 19.14
CA TYR A 140 -0.04 5.34 20.43
C TYR A 140 0.69 4.17 21.11
N SER A 141 0.89 3.07 20.39
CA SER A 141 1.56 1.88 20.92
C SER A 141 3.01 2.14 21.28
N VAL A 142 3.74 2.97 20.52
CA VAL A 142 5.09 3.44 20.84
C VAL A 142 5.08 4.25 22.14
N THR A 143 4.11 5.17 22.31
CA THR A 143 4.00 5.98 23.52
C THR A 143 3.72 5.12 24.75
N VAL A 144 2.81 4.16 24.64
CA VAL A 144 2.51 3.22 25.76
C VAL A 144 3.74 2.38 26.11
N LEU A 145 4.53 1.97 25.09
CA LEU A 145 5.71 1.13 25.31
C LEU A 145 6.86 1.88 25.97
N PHE A 146 7.18 3.10 25.51
CA PHE A 146 8.36 3.84 25.95
C PHE A 146 8.06 4.85 27.09
N PHE A 147 6.81 5.33 27.16
CA PHE A 147 6.37 6.33 28.13
C PHE A 147 5.06 5.89 28.81
N PRO A 148 5.09 4.81 29.59
CA PRO A 148 3.89 4.22 30.17
C PRO A 148 3.13 5.16 31.11
N ASP A 149 3.81 6.15 31.70
CA ASP A 149 3.22 7.10 32.62
C ASP A 149 2.73 8.39 31.95
N ALA A 150 2.99 8.57 30.65
CA ALA A 150 2.54 9.73 29.89
C ALA A 150 1.02 9.72 29.60
N LEU A 151 0.40 8.55 29.63
CA LEU A 151 -1.02 8.39 29.35
C LEU A 151 -1.76 7.90 30.60
N PRO A 152 -2.83 8.57 31.04
CA PRO A 152 -3.62 8.18 32.22
C PRO A 152 -4.59 7.03 31.88
N VAL A 153 -4.09 5.98 31.24
CA VAL A 153 -4.89 4.79 30.85
C VAL A 153 -4.66 3.66 31.85
N LYS A 154 -5.75 3.03 32.28
CA LYS A 154 -5.71 1.88 33.19
C LYS A 154 -5.19 0.60 32.51
N GLU A 155 -5.52 0.42 31.23
CA GLU A 155 -5.10 -0.72 30.43
C GLU A 155 -4.01 -0.27 29.46
N ARG A 156 -2.82 -0.84 29.61
CA ARG A 156 -1.63 -0.50 28.81
C ARG A 156 -1.50 -1.42 27.59
N ASP A 157 -2.58 -1.55 26.82
CA ASP A 157 -2.56 -2.38 25.62
C ASP A 157 -1.85 -1.68 24.46
N VAL A 158 -1.04 -2.45 23.73
CA VAL A 158 -0.39 -2.01 22.50
C VAL A 158 -1.17 -2.52 21.29
N TYR A 159 -1.34 -1.67 20.28
CA TYR A 159 -2.12 -1.94 19.06
C TYR A 159 -1.24 -2.08 17.83
N PHE A 160 0.00 -2.56 17.99
CA PHE A 160 0.93 -2.76 16.88
C PHE A 160 0.37 -3.70 15.81
N GLU A 161 -0.26 -4.79 16.23
CA GLU A 161 -0.85 -5.76 15.32
C GLU A 161 -1.99 -5.19 14.47
N VAL A 162 -2.78 -4.26 15.04
CA VAL A 162 -3.89 -3.63 14.31
C VAL A 162 -3.36 -2.86 13.10
N SER A 163 -2.31 -2.05 13.29
CA SER A 163 -1.70 -1.29 12.18
C SER A 163 -1.12 -2.21 11.11
N ALA A 164 -0.43 -3.28 11.52
CA ALA A 164 0.17 -4.24 10.60
C ALA A 164 -0.87 -5.01 9.78
N VAL A 165 -1.95 -5.45 10.42
CA VAL A 165 -3.06 -6.17 9.79
C VAL A 165 -3.76 -5.27 8.76
N ILE A 166 -4.07 -4.02 9.11
CA ILE A 166 -4.69 -3.07 8.19
C ILE A 166 -3.80 -2.88 6.95
N ILE A 167 -2.50 -2.62 7.13
CA ILE A 167 -1.56 -2.44 6.02
C ILE A 167 -1.51 -3.69 5.15
N ALA A 168 -1.43 -4.88 5.73
CA ALA A 168 -1.35 -6.15 4.99
C ALA A 168 -2.61 -6.38 4.13
N PHE A 169 -3.80 -6.22 4.71
CA PHE A 169 -5.06 -6.42 3.97
C PHE A 169 -5.27 -5.38 2.86
N VAL A 170 -4.95 -4.12 3.11
CA VAL A 170 -5.10 -3.08 2.09
C VAL A 170 -4.08 -3.25 0.97
N LEU A 171 -2.83 -3.65 1.27
CA LEU A 171 -1.85 -3.98 0.24
C LEU A 171 -2.27 -5.19 -0.60
N LEU A 172 -2.84 -6.21 0.04
CA LEU A 172 -3.39 -7.37 -0.67
C LEU A 172 -4.50 -6.93 -1.62
N GLY A 173 -5.44 -6.12 -1.16
CA GLY A 173 -6.52 -5.57 -2.00
C GLY A 173 -5.98 -4.76 -3.18
N LYS A 174 -5.03 -3.85 -2.94
CA LYS A 174 -4.37 -3.08 -4.01
C LYS A 174 -3.64 -3.98 -5.01
N TYR A 175 -2.93 -4.99 -4.53
CA TYR A 175 -2.24 -5.93 -5.41
C TYR A 175 -3.23 -6.69 -6.30
N MET A 176 -4.34 -7.17 -5.74
CA MET A 176 -5.38 -7.86 -6.51
C MET A 176 -6.02 -6.93 -7.55
N GLU A 177 -6.32 -5.69 -7.18
CA GLU A 177 -6.86 -4.68 -8.09
C GLU A 177 -5.93 -4.43 -9.28
N GLU A 178 -4.64 -4.19 -9.02
CA GLU A 178 -3.64 -3.94 -10.07
C GLU A 178 -3.39 -5.19 -10.94
N ALA A 179 -3.41 -6.38 -10.36
CA ALA A 179 -3.27 -7.63 -11.10
C ALA A 179 -4.46 -7.86 -12.07
N ILE A 180 -5.68 -7.54 -11.64
CA ILE A 180 -6.89 -7.63 -12.47
C ILE A 180 -6.83 -6.59 -13.60
N LYS A 181 -6.51 -5.34 -13.30
CA LYS A 181 -6.37 -4.27 -14.29
C LYS A 181 -5.35 -4.64 -15.38
N LYS A 182 -4.21 -5.22 -14.99
CA LYS A 182 -3.18 -5.69 -15.94
C LYS A 182 -3.73 -6.76 -16.88
N LYS A 183 -4.48 -7.74 -16.37
CA LYS A 183 -5.10 -8.79 -17.20
C LYS A 183 -6.10 -8.22 -18.20
N SER A 184 -6.96 -7.31 -17.73
CA SER A 184 -7.96 -6.66 -18.59
C SER A 184 -7.31 -5.80 -19.68
N SER A 185 -6.29 -5.01 -19.34
CA SER A 185 -5.57 -4.18 -20.31
C SER A 185 -4.81 -5.00 -21.35
N ALA A 186 -4.27 -6.17 -20.97
CA ALA A 186 -3.61 -7.06 -21.92
C ALA A 186 -4.60 -7.68 -22.94
N ALA A 187 -5.82 -8.01 -22.53
CA ALA A 187 -6.87 -8.48 -23.42
C ALA A 187 -7.30 -7.41 -24.43
N VAL A 188 -7.46 -6.16 -23.97
CA VAL A 188 -7.80 -5.03 -24.86
C VAL A 188 -6.67 -4.74 -25.86
N ARG A 189 -5.41 -4.79 -25.44
CA ARG A 189 -4.27 -4.62 -26.35
C ARG A 189 -4.25 -5.69 -27.44
N LYS A 190 -4.47 -6.96 -27.11
CA LYS A 190 -4.59 -8.03 -28.09
C LYS A 190 -5.68 -7.78 -29.14
N LEU A 191 -6.83 -7.22 -28.74
CA LEU A 191 -7.91 -6.87 -29.67
C LEU A 191 -7.53 -5.67 -30.54
N LEU A 192 -6.78 -4.71 -30.02
CA LEU A 192 -6.28 -3.57 -30.78
C LEU A 192 -5.20 -3.96 -31.81
N ASP A 193 -4.35 -4.95 -31.49
CA ASP A 193 -3.33 -5.49 -32.38
C ASP A 193 -3.94 -6.24 -33.58
N LEU A 194 -5.19 -6.71 -33.48
CA LEU A 194 -5.94 -7.32 -34.57
C LEU A 194 -6.49 -6.30 -35.58
N ARG A 195 -6.40 -5.00 -35.30
CA ARG A 195 -6.79 -3.96 -36.24
C ARG A 195 -5.75 -3.87 -37.35
N PRO A 196 -6.14 -4.08 -38.64
CA PRO A 196 -5.19 -3.92 -39.74
C PRO A 196 -4.70 -2.47 -39.79
N ALA A 197 -3.37 -2.31 -39.86
CA ALA A 197 -2.72 -1.00 -39.91
C ALA A 197 -3.04 -0.22 -41.20
N MET A 198 -3.60 -0.89 -42.20
CA MET A 198 -3.99 -0.31 -43.50
C MET A 198 -5.41 -0.72 -43.89
N ALA A 199 -6.23 0.26 -44.22
CA ALA A 199 -7.53 0.05 -44.84
C ALA A 199 -7.38 0.16 -46.39
N ARG A 200 -7.82 -0.87 -47.13
CA ARG A 200 -7.85 -0.83 -48.60
C ARG A 200 -9.10 -0.06 -49.04
N ILE A 201 -8.88 1.15 -49.54
CA ILE A 201 -9.96 1.98 -50.08
C ILE A 201 -10.16 1.60 -51.55
N ILE A 202 -11.36 1.15 -51.88
CA ILE A 202 -11.79 0.95 -53.29
C ILE A 202 -12.27 2.31 -53.79
N LYS A 203 -11.47 2.98 -54.60
CA LYS A 203 -11.88 4.20 -55.30
C LYS A 203 -12.72 3.79 -56.52
N LYS A 204 -14.03 4.06 -56.47
CA LYS A 204 -14.88 3.90 -57.65
C LYS A 204 -14.49 4.97 -58.68
N SER A 205 -13.98 4.55 -59.81
CA SER A 205 -13.72 5.49 -60.92
C SER A 205 -15.02 6.10 -61.39
N PRO A 206 -15.16 7.42 -61.55
CA PRO A 206 -16.30 7.99 -62.21
C PRO A 206 -16.22 7.66 -63.70
N ASN A 207 -17.25 7.05 -64.26
CA ASN A 207 -17.47 6.99 -65.70
C ASN A 207 -17.84 8.35 -66.23
#